data_035d0c1afb809b8c4b8cc0907cfcfcc4
#
_entry.id   035d0c1afb809b8c4b8cc0907cfcfcc4
#
_cell.length_a   1.000
_cell.length_b   1.000
_cell.length_c   1.000
_cell.angle_alpha   90.00
_cell.angle_beta   90.00
_cell.angle_gamma   90.00
#
_symmetry.space_group_name_H-M   'P 1'
#
loop_
_entity.id
_entity.type
_entity.pdbx_description
1 polymer ?
#
loop_
_entity_poly.entity_id
_entity_poly.type
_entity_poly.pdbx_seq_one_letter_code
_entity_poly.pdbx_strand_id
1 'polypeptide(L)'
;GKALVYEFAKRGAKIAMGARNLDELQKIETDLKSRGIDALSVQTDVTRELDCKNLVEKTVERFGKIDVLVNNAGISMRALFEDLELDVIRRLMDVNFWGTVYCTKFALPYILKTKGSLVGIISVAGFLGLPGRTGYSASKFAVRGFLNTLRVENLKKGLHVLVAAPGFTASNIRK
;
A
#
# COMPACT_ATOMS: atom_id res chain seq x y z
N GLY A 1 -5.06 3.42 -6.27
CA GLY A 1 -5.68 3.62 -4.93
C GLY A 1 -7.14 4.03 -5.03
N LYS A 2 -7.47 5.12 -5.73
CA LYS A 2 -8.84 5.65 -5.78
C LYS A 2 -9.88 4.60 -6.19
N ALA A 3 -9.64 3.82 -7.24
CA ALA A 3 -10.55 2.78 -7.70
C ALA A 3 -10.79 1.70 -6.61
N LEU A 4 -9.75 1.29 -5.89
CA LEU A 4 -9.88 0.33 -4.78
C LEU A 4 -10.77 0.89 -3.66
N VAL A 5 -10.60 2.16 -3.30
CA VAL A 5 -11.43 2.84 -2.30
C VAL A 5 -12.92 2.70 -2.64
N TYR A 6 -13.32 3.05 -3.87
CA TYR A 6 -14.72 2.94 -4.29
C TYR A 6 -15.22 1.50 -4.37
N GLU A 7 -14.37 0.54 -4.75
CA GLU A 7 -14.78 -0.87 -4.80
C GLU A 7 -15.00 -1.47 -3.42
N PHE A 8 -14.16 -1.13 -2.43
CA PHE A 8 -14.40 -1.54 -1.05
C PHE A 8 -15.63 -0.84 -0.46
N ALA A 9 -15.79 0.46 -0.73
CA ALA A 9 -16.93 1.24 -0.29
C ALA A 9 -18.27 0.68 -0.79
N LYS A 10 -18.38 0.27 -2.07
CA LYS A 10 -19.55 -0.39 -2.63
C LYS A 10 -19.92 -1.69 -1.91
N ARG A 11 -18.96 -2.34 -1.25
CA ARG A 11 -19.16 -3.57 -0.46
C ARG A 11 -19.41 -3.30 1.02
N GLY A 12 -19.68 -2.06 1.40
CA GLY A 12 -20.03 -1.67 2.77
C GLY A 12 -18.83 -1.53 3.72
N ALA A 13 -17.59 -1.45 3.19
CA ALA A 13 -16.44 -1.22 4.03
C ALA A 13 -16.39 0.23 4.53
N LYS A 14 -15.98 0.43 5.79
CA LYS A 14 -15.48 1.71 6.29
C LYS A 14 -14.07 1.92 5.76
N ILE A 15 -13.73 3.14 5.34
CA ILE A 15 -12.51 3.40 4.56
C ILE A 15 -11.58 4.37 5.29
N ALA A 16 -10.36 3.95 5.57
CA ALA A 16 -9.25 4.85 5.90
C ALA A 16 -8.32 5.00 4.70
N MET A 17 -7.95 6.25 4.38
CA MET A 17 -7.11 6.58 3.24
C MET A 17 -5.89 7.35 3.68
N GLY A 18 -4.69 6.89 3.27
CA GLY A 18 -3.42 7.58 3.46
C GLY A 18 -2.79 7.97 2.12
N ALA A 19 -2.46 9.24 1.93
CA ALA A 19 -1.67 9.74 0.81
C ALA A 19 -1.09 11.13 1.13
N ARG A 20 -0.13 11.60 0.32
CA ARG A 20 0.51 12.91 0.51
C ARG A 20 -0.40 14.08 0.19
N ASN A 21 -1.27 13.94 -0.81
CA ASN A 21 -2.20 14.99 -1.23
C ASN A 21 -3.48 14.93 -0.39
N LEU A 22 -3.54 15.75 0.66
CA LEU A 22 -4.68 15.80 1.59
C LEU A 22 -5.96 16.30 0.89
N ASP A 23 -5.86 17.29 0.00
CA ASP A 23 -7.02 17.86 -0.69
C ASP A 23 -7.75 16.80 -1.54
N GLU A 24 -6.99 15.97 -2.26
CA GLU A 24 -7.57 14.87 -3.04
C GLU A 24 -8.19 13.79 -2.14
N LEU A 25 -7.59 13.51 -0.99
CA LEU A 25 -8.18 12.59 -0.01
C LEU A 25 -9.49 13.13 0.54
N GLN A 26 -9.54 14.41 0.92
CA GLN A 26 -10.73 15.07 1.47
C GLN A 26 -11.89 15.13 0.46
N LYS A 27 -11.60 15.34 -0.83
CA LYS A 27 -12.62 15.26 -1.89
C LYS A 27 -13.25 13.86 -1.96
N ILE A 28 -12.41 12.81 -1.88
CA ILE A 28 -12.90 11.43 -1.89
C ILE A 28 -13.68 11.14 -0.61
N GLU A 29 -13.21 11.58 0.53
CA GLU A 29 -13.90 11.41 1.82
C GLU A 29 -15.28 12.06 1.82
N THR A 30 -15.37 13.30 1.32
CA THR A 30 -16.64 14.04 1.21
C THR A 30 -17.64 13.30 0.30
N ASP A 31 -17.16 12.82 -0.86
CA ASP A 31 -18.01 12.04 -1.78
C ASP A 31 -18.48 10.72 -1.14
N LEU A 32 -17.62 10.00 -0.42
CA LEU A 32 -18.00 8.78 0.29
C LEU A 32 -19.03 9.06 1.39
N LYS A 33 -18.80 10.10 2.20
CA LYS A 33 -19.71 10.50 3.27
C LYS A 33 -21.09 10.93 2.74
N SER A 34 -21.16 11.62 1.60
CA SER A 34 -22.43 11.97 0.95
C SER A 34 -23.24 10.76 0.51
N ARG A 35 -22.58 9.60 0.33
CA ARG A 35 -23.20 8.30 0.02
C ARG A 35 -23.46 7.45 1.27
N GLY A 36 -23.32 8.01 2.48
CA GLY A 36 -23.51 7.30 3.74
C GLY A 36 -22.39 6.34 4.13
N ILE A 37 -21.21 6.47 3.51
CA ILE A 37 -20.06 5.60 3.78
C ILE A 37 -19.13 6.30 4.78
N ASP A 38 -18.78 5.61 5.88
CA ASP A 38 -17.85 6.14 6.88
C ASP A 38 -16.42 6.11 6.34
N ALA A 39 -15.81 7.26 6.19
CA ALA A 39 -14.49 7.44 5.62
C ALA A 39 -13.62 8.40 6.43
N LEU A 40 -12.31 8.15 6.41
CA LEU A 40 -11.26 8.92 7.10
C LEU A 40 -10.10 9.19 6.16
N SER A 41 -9.69 10.45 6.06
CA SER A 41 -8.49 10.88 5.34
C SER A 41 -7.37 11.23 6.30
N VAL A 42 -6.18 10.70 6.07
CA VAL A 42 -4.98 11.02 6.85
C VAL A 42 -3.84 11.37 5.89
N GLN A 43 -3.30 12.58 6.00
CA GLN A 43 -2.11 12.93 5.23
C GLN A 43 -0.96 12.01 5.65
N THR A 44 -0.36 11.32 4.69
CA THR A 44 0.62 10.27 4.94
C THR A 44 1.67 10.23 3.85
N ASP A 45 2.91 10.43 4.19
CA ASP A 45 4.05 10.05 3.35
C ASP A 45 4.57 8.69 3.83
N VAL A 46 4.41 7.66 3.01
CA VAL A 46 4.79 6.30 3.38
C VAL A 46 6.30 6.11 3.58
N THR A 47 7.13 7.06 3.15
CA THR A 47 8.57 7.07 3.42
C THR A 47 8.89 7.46 4.86
N ARG A 48 7.91 7.99 5.59
CA ARG A 48 8.05 8.44 6.98
C ARG A 48 7.34 7.45 7.90
N GLU A 49 8.11 6.77 8.72
CA GLU A 49 7.61 5.77 9.66
C GLU A 49 6.49 6.31 10.56
N LEU A 50 6.69 7.52 11.10
CA LEU A 50 5.71 8.17 11.99
C LEU A 50 4.38 8.49 11.30
N ASP A 51 4.40 8.84 10.01
CA ASP A 51 3.17 9.07 9.26
C ASP A 51 2.38 7.78 9.09
N CYS A 52 3.08 6.66 8.80
CA CYS A 52 2.46 5.33 8.70
C CYS A 52 1.86 4.89 10.03
N LYS A 53 2.57 5.12 11.14
CA LYS A 53 2.08 4.87 12.49
C LYS A 53 0.80 5.67 12.77
N ASN A 54 0.83 6.98 12.52
CA ASN A 54 -0.31 7.89 12.72
C ASN A 54 -1.54 7.48 11.89
N LEU A 55 -1.34 7.06 10.62
CA LEU A 55 -2.44 6.53 9.80
C LEU A 55 -3.13 5.34 10.46
N VAL A 56 -2.35 4.39 10.97
CA VAL A 56 -2.87 3.19 11.63
C VAL A 56 -3.58 3.56 12.94
N GLU A 57 -2.98 4.39 13.78
CA GLU A 57 -3.54 4.81 15.06
C GLU A 57 -4.90 5.53 14.87
N LYS A 58 -4.97 6.49 13.95
CA LYS A 58 -6.23 7.19 13.61
C LYS A 58 -7.28 6.25 13.02
N THR A 59 -6.87 5.26 12.26
CA THR A 59 -7.80 4.24 11.74
C THR A 59 -8.40 3.43 12.87
N VAL A 60 -7.59 3.00 13.82
CA VAL A 60 -8.04 2.22 14.98
C VAL A 60 -8.89 3.07 15.92
N GLU A 61 -8.49 4.31 16.18
CA GLU A 61 -9.27 5.28 16.96
C GLU A 61 -10.67 5.48 16.36
N ARG A 62 -10.76 5.64 15.04
CA ARG A 62 -12.03 5.90 14.34
C ARG A 62 -12.92 4.68 14.21
N PHE A 63 -12.35 3.51 13.89
CA PHE A 63 -13.11 2.30 13.51
C PHE A 63 -12.98 1.13 14.48
N GLY A 64 -12.09 1.22 15.47
CA GLY A 64 -11.87 0.19 16.50
C GLY A 64 -11.07 -1.02 16.02
N LYS A 65 -10.91 -1.22 14.71
CA LYS A 65 -10.27 -2.40 14.12
C LYS A 65 -9.70 -2.14 12.73
N ILE A 66 -8.89 -3.07 12.24
CA ILE A 66 -8.46 -3.14 10.85
C ILE A 66 -8.69 -4.57 10.36
N ASP A 67 -9.57 -4.73 9.37
CA ASP A 67 -9.84 -6.01 8.73
C ASP A 67 -8.95 -6.22 7.50
N VAL A 68 -8.63 -5.14 6.77
CA VAL A 68 -7.83 -5.20 5.55
C VAL A 68 -6.85 -4.02 5.50
N LEU A 69 -5.58 -4.31 5.28
CA LEU A 69 -4.58 -3.32 4.87
C LEU A 69 -4.22 -3.53 3.40
N VAL A 70 -4.33 -2.47 2.58
CA VAL A 70 -3.89 -2.48 1.19
C VAL A 70 -2.67 -1.58 1.02
N ASN A 71 -1.49 -2.17 0.91
CA ASN A 71 -0.25 -1.47 0.57
C ASN A 71 -0.25 -1.21 -0.95
N ASN A 72 -0.78 -0.05 -1.35
CA ASN A 72 -0.92 0.36 -2.74
C ASN A 72 0.07 1.45 -3.16
N ALA A 73 0.59 2.24 -2.22
CA ALA A 73 1.55 3.30 -2.51
C ALA A 73 2.74 2.76 -3.30
N GLY A 74 3.13 3.49 -4.33
CA GLY A 74 4.26 3.07 -5.16
C GLY A 74 4.59 4.06 -6.24
N ILE A 75 5.85 4.09 -6.61
CA ILE A 75 6.40 4.85 -7.74
C ILE A 75 7.11 3.91 -8.70
N SER A 76 7.34 4.37 -9.91
CA SER A 76 8.02 3.60 -10.95
C SER A 76 9.15 4.43 -11.56
N MET A 77 10.01 3.78 -12.33
CA MET A 77 11.07 4.41 -13.11
C MET A 77 11.19 3.74 -14.47
N ARG A 78 11.84 4.39 -15.41
CA ARG A 78 12.22 3.82 -16.71
C ARG A 78 13.53 4.46 -17.18
N ALA A 79 14.63 3.77 -16.98
CA ALA A 79 15.96 4.10 -17.50
C ALA A 79 16.81 2.82 -17.55
N LEU A 80 17.81 2.79 -18.40
CA LEU A 80 18.86 1.75 -18.33
C LEU A 80 19.68 1.98 -17.06
N PHE A 81 20.29 0.92 -16.52
CA PHE A 81 21.02 1.01 -15.27
C PHE A 81 22.25 1.93 -15.38
N GLU A 82 22.91 1.96 -16.53
CA GLU A 82 24.07 2.81 -16.79
C GLU A 82 23.74 4.31 -16.77
N ASP A 83 22.47 4.67 -17.07
CA ASP A 83 21.99 6.06 -17.07
C ASP A 83 21.28 6.44 -15.76
N LEU A 84 21.25 5.54 -14.77
CA LEU A 84 20.39 5.69 -13.62
C LEU A 84 21.13 6.25 -12.39
N GLU A 85 20.65 7.37 -11.90
CA GLU A 85 21.11 7.92 -10.61
C GLU A 85 20.71 6.98 -9.44
N LEU A 86 21.67 6.68 -8.53
CA LEU A 86 21.45 5.77 -7.43
C LEU A 86 20.32 6.21 -6.48
N ASP A 87 20.09 7.51 -6.36
CA ASP A 87 19.00 8.06 -5.53
C ASP A 87 17.61 7.67 -6.03
N VAL A 88 17.45 7.41 -7.33
CA VAL A 88 16.22 6.87 -7.88
C VAL A 88 15.93 5.49 -7.29
N ILE A 89 16.94 4.63 -7.17
CA ILE A 89 16.80 3.30 -6.57
C ILE A 89 16.47 3.42 -5.08
N ARG A 90 17.16 4.29 -4.33
CA ARG A 90 16.87 4.53 -2.91
C ARG A 90 15.43 4.96 -2.72
N ARG A 91 14.98 5.96 -3.49
CA ARG A 91 13.61 6.46 -3.43
C ARG A 91 12.57 5.40 -3.79
N LEU A 92 12.86 4.52 -4.75
CA LEU A 92 11.99 3.38 -5.07
C LEU A 92 11.88 2.41 -3.89
N MET A 93 12.99 2.12 -3.22
CA MET A 93 12.99 1.27 -2.02
C MET A 93 12.23 1.94 -0.87
N ASP A 94 12.44 3.22 -0.63
CA ASP A 94 11.77 3.96 0.44
C ASP A 94 10.25 3.93 0.27
N VAL A 95 9.75 4.26 -0.94
CA VAL A 95 8.31 4.31 -1.19
C VAL A 95 7.71 2.91 -1.31
N ASN A 96 8.27 2.05 -2.16
CA ASN A 96 7.63 0.78 -2.52
C ASN A 96 7.82 -0.29 -1.45
N PHE A 97 9.01 -0.38 -0.87
CA PHE A 97 9.36 -1.41 0.11
C PHE A 97 9.19 -0.92 1.54
N TRP A 98 9.92 0.12 1.96
CA TRP A 98 9.85 0.61 3.34
C TRP A 98 8.45 1.12 3.70
N GLY A 99 7.77 1.80 2.79
CA GLY A 99 6.38 2.20 3.00
C GLY A 99 5.45 1.01 3.26
N THR A 100 5.64 -0.10 2.53
CA THR A 100 4.92 -1.36 2.80
C THR A 100 5.29 -1.93 4.17
N VAL A 101 6.58 -1.94 4.53
CA VAL A 101 7.07 -2.45 5.82
C VAL A 101 6.49 -1.65 6.98
N TYR A 102 6.57 -0.32 6.94
CA TYR A 102 6.08 0.54 8.01
C TYR A 102 4.57 0.39 8.24
N CYS A 103 3.76 0.55 7.19
CA CYS A 103 2.31 0.37 7.31
C CYS A 103 1.95 -1.02 7.85
N THR A 104 2.61 -2.05 7.36
CA THR A 104 2.38 -3.43 7.82
C THR A 104 2.80 -3.61 9.27
N LYS A 105 3.95 -3.09 9.69
CA LYS A 105 4.45 -3.22 11.06
C LYS A 105 3.45 -2.71 12.10
N PHE A 106 2.87 -1.54 11.86
CA PHE A 106 1.92 -0.94 12.78
C PHE A 106 0.52 -1.55 12.69
N ALA A 107 0.07 -1.95 11.51
CA ALA A 107 -1.26 -2.53 11.32
C ALA A 107 -1.36 -4.02 11.70
N LEU A 108 -0.26 -4.77 11.60
CA LEU A 108 -0.25 -6.23 11.78
C LEU A 108 -0.90 -6.71 13.10
N PRO A 109 -0.65 -6.10 14.28
CA PRO A 109 -1.30 -6.54 15.52
C PRO A 109 -2.84 -6.47 15.47
N TYR A 110 -3.38 -5.46 14.78
CA TYR A 110 -4.83 -5.28 14.64
C TYR A 110 -5.42 -6.23 13.60
N ILE A 111 -4.73 -6.45 12.48
CA ILE A 111 -5.14 -7.40 11.44
C ILE A 111 -5.14 -8.83 11.97
N LEU A 112 -4.19 -9.20 12.81
CA LEU A 112 -4.15 -10.53 13.44
C LEU A 112 -5.34 -10.76 14.38
N LYS A 113 -5.79 -9.73 15.12
CA LYS A 113 -6.97 -9.82 15.99
C LYS A 113 -8.25 -10.11 15.22
N THR A 114 -8.37 -9.59 14.01
CA THR A 114 -9.54 -9.79 13.12
C THR A 114 -9.40 -11.01 12.21
N LYS A 115 -8.26 -11.72 12.25
CA LYS A 115 -7.90 -12.73 11.25
C LYS A 115 -8.04 -12.19 9.82
N GLY A 116 -7.63 -10.94 9.65
CA GLY A 116 -7.87 -10.13 8.48
C GLY A 116 -6.89 -10.38 7.33
N SER A 117 -6.85 -9.42 6.41
CA SER A 117 -6.09 -9.55 5.17
C SER A 117 -5.04 -8.46 5.00
N LEU A 118 -3.84 -8.86 4.60
CA LEU A 118 -2.76 -7.98 4.17
C LEU A 118 -2.60 -8.10 2.65
N VAL A 119 -2.79 -6.99 1.94
CA VAL A 119 -2.70 -6.94 0.49
C VAL A 119 -1.51 -6.07 0.08
N GLY A 120 -0.63 -6.60 -0.75
CA GLY A 120 0.43 -5.81 -1.38
C GLY A 120 0.24 -5.71 -2.88
N ILE A 121 0.19 -4.48 -3.39
CA ILE A 121 0.14 -4.22 -4.83
C ILE A 121 1.57 -4.18 -5.36
N ILE A 122 1.96 -5.26 -6.02
CA ILE A 122 3.26 -5.34 -6.68
C ILE A 122 3.14 -5.06 -8.20
N SER A 123 3.70 -5.89 -9.02
CA SER A 123 3.66 -5.82 -10.49
C SER A 123 4.15 -7.15 -11.04
N VAL A 124 3.93 -7.43 -12.31
CA VAL A 124 4.66 -8.45 -13.07
C VAL A 124 6.18 -8.27 -12.88
N ALA A 125 6.65 -7.02 -12.78
CA ALA A 125 8.04 -6.69 -12.46
C ALA A 125 8.54 -7.19 -11.09
N GLY A 126 7.67 -7.70 -10.23
CA GLY A 126 8.02 -8.40 -8.99
C GLY A 126 8.20 -9.91 -9.14
N PHE A 127 8.00 -10.44 -10.33
CA PHE A 127 8.24 -11.84 -10.70
C PHE A 127 9.31 -11.99 -11.79
N LEU A 128 9.43 -10.99 -12.66
CA LEU A 128 10.35 -10.97 -13.79
C LEU A 128 11.14 -9.66 -13.80
N GLY A 129 12.42 -9.73 -14.17
CA GLY A 129 13.19 -8.54 -14.51
C GLY A 129 12.71 -7.96 -15.83
N LEU A 130 12.46 -6.66 -15.88
CA LEU A 130 12.04 -5.96 -17.09
C LEU A 130 13.12 -4.96 -17.52
N PRO A 131 13.48 -4.87 -18.81
CA PRO A 131 14.45 -3.89 -19.32
C PRO A 131 14.07 -2.45 -18.92
N GLY A 132 15.04 -1.67 -18.47
CA GLY A 132 14.84 -0.29 -18.03
C GLY A 132 14.04 -0.17 -16.71
N ARG A 133 13.98 -1.24 -15.88
CA ARG A 133 13.19 -1.28 -14.64
C ARG A 133 13.97 -1.85 -13.45
N THR A 134 15.30 -1.80 -13.48
CA THR A 134 16.16 -2.43 -12.47
C THR A 134 15.74 -2.10 -11.03
N GLY A 135 15.72 -0.84 -10.64
CA GLY A 135 15.33 -0.42 -9.28
C GLY A 135 13.85 -0.71 -8.98
N TYR A 136 12.96 -0.55 -9.96
CA TYR A 136 11.54 -0.86 -9.79
C TYR A 136 11.31 -2.35 -9.58
N SER A 137 11.89 -3.20 -10.43
CA SER A 137 11.79 -4.65 -10.26
C SER A 137 12.35 -5.07 -8.91
N ALA A 138 13.57 -4.62 -8.54
CA ALA A 138 14.17 -4.91 -7.25
C ALA A 138 13.24 -4.57 -6.07
N SER A 139 12.62 -3.39 -6.08
CA SER A 139 11.69 -2.98 -5.02
C SER A 139 10.44 -3.88 -4.96
N LYS A 140 9.88 -4.30 -6.09
CA LYS A 140 8.70 -5.18 -6.14
C LYS A 140 9.02 -6.64 -5.79
N PHE A 141 10.22 -7.12 -6.11
CA PHE A 141 10.72 -8.41 -5.62
C PHE A 141 10.89 -8.39 -4.09
N ALA A 142 11.46 -7.31 -3.54
CA ALA A 142 11.60 -7.16 -2.09
C ALA A 142 10.24 -7.20 -1.37
N VAL A 143 9.24 -6.47 -1.86
CA VAL A 143 7.87 -6.53 -1.32
C VAL A 143 7.30 -7.94 -1.39
N ARG A 144 7.48 -8.66 -2.50
CA ARG A 144 6.98 -10.03 -2.65
C ARG A 144 7.62 -10.97 -1.63
N GLY A 145 8.95 -10.91 -1.48
CA GLY A 145 9.69 -11.72 -0.50
C GLY A 145 9.18 -11.47 0.91
N PHE A 146 9.07 -10.20 1.31
CA PHE A 146 8.56 -9.79 2.61
C PHE A 146 7.15 -10.32 2.88
N LEU A 147 6.21 -10.13 1.97
CA LEU A 147 4.82 -10.58 2.13
C LEU A 147 4.69 -12.10 2.17
N ASN A 148 5.46 -12.83 1.35
CA ASN A 148 5.45 -14.28 1.35
C ASN A 148 5.96 -14.86 2.68
N THR A 149 7.01 -14.26 3.26
CA THR A 149 7.52 -14.66 4.58
C THR A 149 6.49 -14.39 5.67
N LEU A 150 5.86 -13.20 5.68
CA LEU A 150 4.79 -12.89 6.64
C LEU A 150 3.61 -13.86 6.55
N ARG A 151 3.26 -14.32 5.35
CA ARG A 151 2.22 -15.35 5.15
C ARG A 151 2.55 -16.62 5.91
N VAL A 152 3.78 -17.11 5.78
CA VAL A 152 4.22 -18.36 6.43
C VAL A 152 4.29 -18.17 7.96
N GLU A 153 4.89 -17.09 8.42
CA GLU A 153 5.04 -16.79 9.85
C GLU A 153 3.70 -16.68 10.61
N ASN A 154 2.64 -16.27 9.92
CA ASN A 154 1.34 -16.00 10.54
C ASN A 154 0.21 -16.91 10.04
N LEU A 155 0.54 -17.99 9.34
CA LEU A 155 -0.45 -18.94 8.80
C LEU A 155 -1.36 -19.49 9.90
N LYS A 156 -0.80 -19.94 11.02
CA LYS A 156 -1.55 -20.48 12.17
C LYS A 156 -2.36 -19.43 12.92
N LYS A 157 -2.05 -18.14 12.73
CA LYS A 157 -2.78 -17.01 13.34
C LYS A 157 -3.95 -16.53 12.48
N GLY A 158 -4.16 -17.12 11.30
CA GLY A 158 -5.26 -16.80 10.39
C GLY A 158 -5.07 -15.51 9.58
N LEU A 159 -3.83 -15.05 9.38
CA LEU A 159 -3.53 -13.94 8.47
C LEU A 159 -3.68 -14.37 7.02
N HIS A 160 -4.53 -13.66 6.27
CA HIS A 160 -4.59 -13.79 4.82
C HIS A 160 -3.63 -12.79 4.16
N VAL A 161 -2.74 -13.27 3.29
CA VAL A 161 -1.82 -12.39 2.55
C VAL A 161 -2.06 -12.55 1.04
N LEU A 162 -2.42 -11.44 0.39
CA LEU A 162 -2.60 -11.35 -1.06
C LEU A 162 -1.47 -10.52 -1.68
N VAL A 163 -0.76 -11.12 -2.62
CA VAL A 163 0.20 -10.43 -3.49
C VAL A 163 -0.46 -10.22 -4.85
N ALA A 164 -0.94 -9.00 -5.09
CA ALA A 164 -1.60 -8.64 -6.34
C ALA A 164 -0.57 -8.08 -7.33
N ALA A 165 -0.46 -8.71 -8.49
CA ALA A 165 0.53 -8.35 -9.51
C ALA A 165 -0.15 -7.90 -10.82
N PRO A 166 -0.68 -6.67 -10.87
CA PRO A 166 -1.27 -6.16 -12.09
C PRO A 166 -0.25 -6.05 -13.22
N GLY A 167 -0.70 -6.33 -14.44
CA GLY A 167 0.05 -6.06 -15.66
C GLY A 167 0.03 -4.56 -16.02
N PHE A 168 0.04 -4.26 -17.32
CA PHE A 168 -0.07 -2.87 -17.79
C PHE A 168 -1.45 -2.31 -17.47
N THR A 169 -1.49 -1.37 -16.54
CA THR A 169 -2.71 -0.73 -16.06
C THR A 169 -2.64 0.78 -16.32
N ALA A 170 -3.71 1.36 -16.78
CA ALA A 170 -3.83 2.81 -16.91
C ALA A 170 -3.81 3.46 -15.52
N SER A 171 -2.77 4.22 -15.21
CA SER A 171 -2.59 4.88 -13.91
C SER A 171 -1.61 6.04 -14.01
N ASN A 172 -1.56 6.87 -12.98
CA ASN A 172 -0.63 8.01 -12.88
C ASN A 172 0.75 7.62 -12.31
N ILE A 173 1.05 6.34 -12.14
CA ILE A 173 2.33 5.88 -11.56
C ILE A 173 3.57 6.25 -12.41
N ARG A 174 3.34 6.65 -13.65
CA ARG A 174 4.40 7.01 -14.64
C ARG A 174 4.51 8.51 -14.90
N LYS A 175 3.75 9.34 -14.20
CA LYS A 175 3.81 10.80 -14.28
C LYS A 175 4.79 11.36 -13.29
#